data_6895d660f7c08d4a12558d1cd2af5421
#
_entry.id   6895d660f7c08d4a12558d1cd2af5421
#
_cell.length_a   1.000
_cell.length_b   1.000
_cell.length_c   1.000
_cell.angle_alpha   90.00
_cell.angle_beta   90.00
_cell.angle_gamma   90.00
#
_symmetry.space_group_name_H-M   'P 1'
#
loop_
_entity.id
_entity.type
_entity.pdbx_description
1 polymer ?
#
loop_
_entity_poly.entity_id
_entity_poly.type
_entity_poly.pdbx_seq_one_letter_code
_entity_poly.pdbx_strand_id
1 'polypeptide(L)'
;MKKLGLLLLFVSTSLLGQKASKENWISMFNGKDLTGWTPKIRNYASGENFGNTFRVEDGKLVVRYDAYDSFNERFGHIFYKDKFSYYRIRLNYRFVGDQAINGPGWATRNSGIMIHGQAPQTMGKNQDFPVSIEVQLLGGNGKDKRTTCNLCTPGTNVEMNGKLFTPHCINSSSETYHGDQWVQAEVYVFGDSLVQHMINGQSVLSYQKPQIGGGNVGGQEVVFGTKGQLLAEGYISLQSESHPVEFKNIEILNLEGCMDPLALNYKSYFIKSKPSDCTFKKKRK
;
A
#
# COMPACT_ATOMS: atom_id res chain seq x y z
N MET A 1 63.46 -44.75 -8.88
CA MET A 1 62.32 -43.95 -9.33
C MET A 1 61.23 -44.03 -8.26
N LYS A 2 61.15 -43.05 -7.37
CA LYS A 2 60.12 -42.98 -6.29
C LYS A 2 58.89 -42.26 -6.82
N LYS A 3 57.74 -42.91 -6.85
CA LYS A 3 56.43 -42.31 -7.21
C LYS A 3 55.88 -41.60 -5.96
N LEU A 4 55.75 -40.27 -6.04
CA LEU A 4 55.09 -39.44 -5.03
C LEU A 4 53.60 -39.42 -5.32
N GLY A 5 52.80 -40.03 -4.46
CA GLY A 5 51.36 -40.03 -4.56
C GLY A 5 50.79 -38.75 -3.92
N LEU A 6 50.12 -37.91 -4.73
CA LEU A 6 49.45 -36.69 -4.28
C LEU A 6 48.05 -37.06 -3.73
N LEU A 7 47.87 -36.98 -2.42
CA LEU A 7 46.58 -37.22 -1.75
C LEU A 7 45.75 -35.92 -1.81
N LEU A 8 44.75 -35.87 -2.70
CA LEU A 8 43.77 -34.79 -2.76
C LEU A 8 42.74 -34.97 -1.64
N LEU A 9 42.83 -34.14 -0.60
CA LEU A 9 41.76 -34.04 0.40
C LEU A 9 40.55 -33.24 -0.21
N PHE A 10 39.47 -33.89 -0.52
CA PHE A 10 38.21 -33.26 -0.79
C PHE A 10 37.58 -32.76 0.53
N VAL A 11 37.66 -31.46 0.81
CA VAL A 11 36.87 -30.82 1.86
C VAL A 11 35.45 -30.61 1.32
N SER A 12 34.55 -31.52 1.65
CA SER A 12 33.11 -31.32 1.38
C SER A 12 32.56 -30.27 2.35
N THR A 13 32.46 -29.02 1.90
CA THR A 13 31.67 -27.99 2.59
C THR A 13 30.20 -28.34 2.44
N SER A 14 29.58 -28.97 3.43
CA SER A 14 28.15 -29.08 3.54
C SER A 14 27.56 -27.68 3.73
N LEU A 15 27.07 -27.07 2.64
CA LEU A 15 26.15 -25.95 2.70
C LEU A 15 24.88 -26.45 3.38
N LEU A 16 24.77 -26.21 4.69
CA LEU A 16 23.51 -26.35 5.41
C LEU A 16 22.53 -25.35 4.79
N GLY A 17 21.73 -25.81 3.83
CA GLY A 17 20.65 -25.04 3.22
C GLY A 17 19.69 -24.59 4.32
N GLN A 18 19.76 -23.31 4.69
CA GLN A 18 18.82 -22.73 5.64
C GLN A 18 17.41 -22.85 5.04
N LYS A 19 16.53 -23.59 5.73
CA LYS A 19 15.13 -23.75 5.30
C LYS A 19 14.47 -22.37 5.24
N ALA A 20 13.88 -22.01 4.09
CA ALA A 20 13.17 -20.76 3.92
C ALA A 20 12.11 -20.58 5.01
N SER A 21 12.09 -19.42 5.66
CA SER A 21 11.06 -19.11 6.66
C SER A 21 9.70 -18.95 5.97
N LYS A 22 8.65 -19.50 6.60
CA LYS A 22 7.28 -19.24 6.16
C LYS A 22 6.97 -17.74 6.31
N GLU A 23 6.44 -17.11 5.26
CA GLU A 23 5.97 -15.73 5.30
C GLU A 23 4.88 -15.56 6.36
N ASN A 24 5.03 -14.55 7.22
CA ASN A 24 4.09 -14.24 8.29
C ASN A 24 3.25 -13.02 7.91
N TRP A 25 2.23 -13.24 7.10
CA TRP A 25 1.26 -12.22 6.76
C TRP A 25 0.41 -11.84 7.99
N ILE A 26 0.26 -10.55 8.21
CA ILE A 26 -0.50 -9.96 9.31
C ILE A 26 -1.79 -9.39 8.75
N SER A 27 -2.95 -9.80 9.29
CA SER A 27 -4.22 -9.18 8.95
C SER A 27 -4.26 -7.75 9.48
N MET A 28 -4.48 -6.79 8.59
CA MET A 28 -4.65 -5.37 8.95
C MET A 28 -6.10 -5.05 9.34
N PHE A 29 -7.05 -5.95 9.06
CA PHE A 29 -8.47 -5.77 9.31
C PHE A 29 -9.04 -7.00 10.03
N ASN A 30 -9.75 -6.76 11.14
CA ASN A 30 -10.24 -7.83 12.02
C ASN A 30 -11.60 -8.42 11.58
N GLY A 31 -12.24 -7.86 10.55
CA GLY A 31 -13.55 -8.29 10.03
C GLY A 31 -14.75 -7.95 10.93
N LYS A 32 -14.56 -7.21 12.02
CA LYS A 32 -15.61 -6.94 13.02
C LYS A 32 -15.91 -5.45 13.18
N ASP A 33 -14.86 -4.64 13.23
CA ASP A 33 -14.93 -3.20 13.45
C ASP A 33 -13.73 -2.47 12.80
N LEU A 34 -13.70 -1.15 12.93
CA LEU A 34 -12.64 -0.31 12.40
C LEU A 34 -11.47 -0.11 13.39
N THR A 35 -11.32 -0.96 14.38
CA THR A 35 -10.19 -0.90 15.34
C THR A 35 -8.86 -0.94 14.58
N GLY A 36 -7.99 0.04 14.85
CA GLY A 36 -6.71 0.21 14.15
C GLY A 36 -6.82 1.02 12.85
N TRP A 37 -7.99 1.54 12.52
CA TRP A 37 -8.22 2.37 11.34
C TRP A 37 -8.82 3.73 11.73
N THR A 38 -8.34 4.81 11.11
CA THR A 38 -8.78 6.19 11.36
C THR A 38 -9.32 6.81 10.08
N PRO A 39 -10.62 7.13 9.97
CA PRO A 39 -11.17 7.86 8.83
C PRO A 39 -10.69 9.31 8.82
N LYS A 40 -10.47 9.87 7.65
CA LYS A 40 -10.30 11.29 7.39
C LYS A 40 -11.05 11.62 6.11
N ILE A 41 -12.09 12.41 6.23
CA ILE A 41 -12.94 12.84 5.12
C ILE A 41 -12.79 14.35 4.97
N ARG A 42 -12.73 14.86 3.75
CA ARG A 42 -12.69 16.29 3.46
C ARG A 42 -13.84 17.02 4.17
N ASN A 43 -13.56 18.16 4.77
CA ASN A 43 -14.43 19.00 5.59
C ASN A 43 -14.70 18.48 7.02
N TYR A 44 -14.14 17.32 7.40
CA TYR A 44 -14.30 16.72 8.73
C TYR A 44 -12.94 16.54 9.41
N ALA A 45 -12.93 16.53 10.75
CA ALA A 45 -11.71 16.28 11.51
C ALA A 45 -11.24 14.82 11.33
N SER A 46 -9.95 14.57 11.55
CA SER A 46 -9.41 13.20 11.60
C SER A 46 -10.14 12.40 12.69
N GLY A 47 -10.63 11.22 12.34
CA GLY A 47 -11.45 10.35 13.19
C GLY A 47 -12.96 10.49 12.97
N GLU A 48 -13.43 11.58 12.37
CA GLU A 48 -14.85 11.73 12.04
C GLU A 48 -15.20 10.92 10.79
N ASN A 49 -16.14 10.00 10.94
CA ASN A 49 -16.63 9.14 9.87
C ASN A 49 -18.03 9.61 9.41
N PHE A 50 -18.05 10.69 8.66
CA PHE A 50 -19.30 11.29 8.17
C PHE A 50 -20.18 10.27 7.45
N GLY A 51 -21.45 10.24 7.76
CA GLY A 51 -22.42 9.37 7.09
C GLY A 51 -22.11 7.87 7.21
N ASN A 52 -21.26 7.49 8.17
CA ASN A 52 -20.78 6.11 8.30
C ASN A 52 -20.19 5.56 6.99
N THR A 53 -19.43 6.43 6.28
CA THR A 53 -18.84 6.15 4.97
C THR A 53 -18.01 4.88 4.98
N PHE A 54 -17.11 4.75 5.96
CA PHE A 54 -16.33 3.54 6.20
C PHE A 54 -17.01 2.71 7.27
N ARG A 55 -17.32 1.46 6.97
CA ARG A 55 -17.98 0.56 7.92
C ARG A 55 -17.67 -0.90 7.65
N VAL A 56 -18.18 -1.77 8.47
CA VAL A 56 -18.02 -3.22 8.32
C VAL A 56 -19.36 -3.83 7.94
N GLU A 57 -19.38 -4.58 6.85
CA GLU A 57 -20.52 -5.38 6.39
C GLU A 57 -20.04 -6.78 6.02
N ASP A 58 -20.64 -7.81 6.59
CA ASP A 58 -20.33 -9.22 6.32
C ASP A 58 -18.82 -9.55 6.37
N GLY A 59 -18.12 -9.02 7.38
CA GLY A 59 -16.69 -9.23 7.56
C GLY A 59 -15.79 -8.50 6.55
N LYS A 60 -16.34 -7.56 5.79
CA LYS A 60 -15.63 -6.71 4.81
C LYS A 60 -15.54 -5.28 5.31
N LEU A 61 -14.44 -4.60 5.03
CA LEU A 61 -14.36 -3.15 5.12
C LEU A 61 -15.00 -2.58 3.86
N VAL A 62 -16.02 -1.74 4.03
CA VAL A 62 -16.79 -1.22 2.90
C VAL A 62 -16.87 0.30 2.94
N VAL A 63 -17.00 0.88 1.75
CA VAL A 63 -17.31 2.30 1.54
C VAL A 63 -18.73 2.40 1.03
N ARG A 64 -19.55 3.23 1.67
CA ARG A 64 -20.96 3.45 1.33
C ARG A 64 -21.32 4.92 1.38
N TYR A 65 -22.33 5.29 0.61
CA TYR A 65 -22.81 6.68 0.46
C TYR A 65 -24.32 6.81 0.66
N ASP A 66 -24.97 5.82 1.28
CA ASP A 66 -26.42 5.78 1.52
C ASP A 66 -26.91 6.92 2.42
N ALA A 67 -26.04 7.48 3.26
CA ALA A 67 -26.34 8.66 4.08
C ALA A 67 -25.96 10.01 3.41
N TYR A 68 -25.58 9.98 2.13
CA TYR A 68 -25.20 11.18 1.40
C TYR A 68 -26.40 11.67 0.55
N ASP A 69 -26.83 12.89 0.75
CA ASP A 69 -27.73 13.62 -0.13
C ASP A 69 -27.07 13.94 -1.48
N SER A 70 -25.79 14.24 -1.44
CA SER A 70 -24.93 14.52 -2.58
C SER A 70 -23.48 14.29 -2.15
N PHE A 71 -22.59 13.93 -3.06
CA PHE A 71 -21.18 13.67 -2.76
C PHE A 71 -20.46 14.91 -2.20
N ASN A 72 -20.72 16.09 -2.78
CA ASN A 72 -20.19 17.38 -2.33
C ASN A 72 -18.67 17.34 -2.08
N GLU A 73 -17.92 16.68 -2.96
CA GLU A 73 -16.45 16.53 -2.88
C GLU A 73 -15.94 15.98 -1.52
N ARG A 74 -16.76 15.17 -0.84
CA ARG A 74 -16.36 14.51 0.41
C ARG A 74 -15.46 13.32 0.15
N PHE A 75 -14.32 13.58 -0.51
CA PHE A 75 -13.25 12.60 -0.66
C PHE A 75 -12.77 12.14 0.71
N GLY A 76 -12.50 10.87 0.85
CA GLY A 76 -12.12 10.32 2.15
C GLY A 76 -11.09 9.21 2.05
N HIS A 77 -10.40 9.01 3.15
CA HIS A 77 -9.40 7.97 3.32
C HIS A 77 -9.56 7.35 4.70
N ILE A 78 -9.36 6.04 4.80
CA ILE A 78 -9.28 5.36 6.09
C ILE A 78 -7.86 4.85 6.29
N PHE A 79 -7.16 5.37 7.30
CA PHE A 79 -5.75 5.17 7.55
C PHE A 79 -5.50 4.04 8.54
N TYR A 80 -4.60 3.12 8.19
CA TYR A 80 -4.10 2.17 9.15
C TYR A 80 -3.18 2.85 10.18
N LYS A 81 -3.19 2.35 11.41
CA LYS A 81 -2.55 2.99 12.58
C LYS A 81 -1.03 3.08 12.52
N ASP A 82 -0.36 2.16 11.82
CA ASP A 82 1.10 2.03 11.82
C ASP A 82 1.69 2.50 10.49
N LYS A 83 2.95 2.99 10.54
CA LYS A 83 3.78 3.29 9.36
C LYS A 83 4.58 2.06 8.95
N PHE A 84 4.87 2.00 7.63
CA PHE A 84 5.70 0.94 7.06
C PHE A 84 6.69 1.50 6.04
N SER A 85 7.84 0.81 5.90
CA SER A 85 8.91 1.16 4.97
C SER A 85 9.18 0.04 3.96
N TYR A 86 9.53 -1.15 4.43
CA TYR A 86 9.77 -2.33 3.59
C TYR A 86 8.69 -3.37 3.84
N TYR A 87 7.80 -3.55 2.88
CA TYR A 87 6.64 -4.45 3.06
C TYR A 87 6.02 -4.89 1.74
N ARG A 88 5.15 -5.88 1.83
CA ARG A 88 4.14 -6.20 0.80
C ARG A 88 2.78 -6.02 1.42
N ILE A 89 1.89 -5.33 0.73
CA ILE A 89 0.47 -5.24 1.12
C ILE A 89 -0.36 -5.89 0.02
N ARG A 90 -1.37 -6.68 0.39
CA ARG A 90 -2.33 -7.24 -0.54
C ARG A 90 -3.75 -7.12 0.00
N LEU A 91 -4.70 -7.00 -0.92
CA LEU A 91 -6.11 -7.02 -0.61
C LEU A 91 -6.91 -7.47 -1.84
N ASN A 92 -8.17 -7.85 -1.60
CA ASN A 92 -9.15 -7.98 -2.67
C ASN A 92 -10.11 -6.81 -2.60
N TYR A 93 -10.43 -6.22 -3.75
CA TYR A 93 -11.42 -5.15 -3.87
C TYR A 93 -12.45 -5.47 -4.95
N ARG A 94 -13.63 -4.86 -4.85
CA ARG A 94 -14.65 -4.80 -5.91
C ARG A 94 -15.48 -3.54 -5.78
N PHE A 95 -15.93 -3.01 -6.90
CA PHE A 95 -16.91 -1.95 -6.93
C PHE A 95 -18.30 -2.55 -7.01
N VAL A 96 -19.27 -1.94 -6.31
CA VAL A 96 -20.65 -2.40 -6.25
C VAL A 96 -21.62 -1.23 -6.33
N GLY A 97 -22.84 -1.48 -6.83
CA GLY A 97 -23.91 -0.48 -6.87
C GLY A 97 -23.58 0.73 -7.74
N ASP A 98 -24.26 1.84 -7.44
CA ASP A 98 -24.19 3.09 -8.20
C ASP A 98 -23.32 4.13 -7.49
N GLN A 99 -22.76 5.04 -8.26
CA GLN A 99 -22.01 6.18 -7.76
C GLN A 99 -22.91 7.12 -6.97
N ALA A 100 -22.41 7.72 -5.89
CA ALA A 100 -23.11 8.75 -5.12
C ALA A 100 -23.57 9.91 -6.02
N ILE A 101 -24.73 10.48 -5.70
CA ILE A 101 -25.32 11.61 -6.43
C ILE A 101 -24.29 12.75 -6.53
N ASN A 102 -24.13 13.31 -7.73
CA ASN A 102 -23.15 14.36 -8.03
C ASN A 102 -21.68 13.95 -7.76
N GLY A 103 -21.37 12.66 -7.71
CA GLY A 103 -19.99 12.19 -7.79
C GLY A 103 -19.37 12.57 -9.14
N PRO A 104 -18.09 13.03 -9.17
CA PRO A 104 -17.46 13.41 -10.44
C PRO A 104 -17.32 12.21 -11.37
N GLY A 105 -17.56 12.40 -12.67
CA GLY A 105 -17.56 11.29 -13.64
C GLY A 105 -16.27 10.49 -13.71
N TRP A 106 -15.12 11.14 -13.50
CA TRP A 106 -13.81 10.48 -13.44
C TRP A 106 -13.67 9.55 -12.23
N ALA A 107 -14.41 9.79 -11.15
CA ALA A 107 -14.39 9.00 -9.92
C ALA A 107 -15.36 7.80 -9.94
N THR A 108 -16.03 7.53 -11.06
CA THR A 108 -16.86 6.32 -11.22
C THR A 108 -15.97 5.08 -11.13
N ARG A 109 -16.30 4.14 -10.24
CA ARG A 109 -15.52 2.92 -9.97
C ARG A 109 -14.03 3.25 -9.79
N ASN A 110 -13.75 4.22 -8.91
CA ASN A 110 -12.43 4.69 -8.56
C ASN A 110 -12.23 4.63 -7.04
N SER A 111 -11.05 4.20 -6.63
CA SER A 111 -10.57 4.08 -5.25
C SER A 111 -9.06 3.93 -5.30
N GLY A 112 -8.37 3.83 -4.16
CA GLY A 112 -6.93 3.68 -4.12
C GLY A 112 -6.41 3.04 -2.84
N ILE A 113 -5.18 2.50 -2.94
CA ILE A 113 -4.33 2.20 -1.80
C ILE A 113 -3.27 3.31 -1.76
N MET A 114 -3.35 4.18 -0.75
CA MET A 114 -2.34 5.21 -0.54
C MET A 114 -1.18 4.60 0.25
N ILE A 115 0.04 4.77 -0.24
CA ILE A 115 1.30 4.36 0.41
C ILE A 115 2.21 5.56 0.59
N HIS A 116 3.19 5.47 1.50
CA HIS A 116 4.06 6.60 1.87
C HIS A 116 3.26 7.86 2.28
N GLY A 117 2.04 7.66 2.76
CA GLY A 117 1.12 8.75 3.09
C GLY A 117 1.52 9.54 4.32
N GLN A 118 1.18 10.85 4.33
CA GLN A 118 1.21 11.66 5.54
C GLN A 118 0.27 11.09 6.61
N ALA A 119 0.50 11.44 7.87
CA ALA A 119 -0.39 11.02 8.96
C ALA A 119 -1.77 11.70 8.83
N PRO A 120 -2.88 11.01 9.14
CA PRO A 120 -4.22 11.60 9.02
C PRO A 120 -4.41 12.85 9.89
N GLN A 121 -3.70 12.94 11.03
CA GLN A 121 -3.74 14.09 11.93
C GLN A 121 -3.01 15.33 11.38
N THR A 122 -2.15 15.16 10.37
CA THR A 122 -1.43 16.26 9.70
C THR A 122 -2.16 16.78 8.47
N MET A 123 -3.26 16.14 8.09
CA MET A 123 -4.11 16.63 7.00
C MET A 123 -4.96 17.81 7.47
N GLY A 124 -5.00 18.87 6.67
CA GLY A 124 -5.91 19.98 6.86
C GLY A 124 -7.38 19.52 6.88
N LYS A 125 -8.25 20.27 7.58
CA LYS A 125 -9.67 19.90 7.66
C LYS A 125 -10.31 19.76 6.28
N ASN A 126 -9.99 20.69 5.38
CA ASN A 126 -10.53 20.74 4.03
C ASN A 126 -9.64 20.03 2.99
N GLN A 127 -8.58 19.36 3.42
CA GLN A 127 -7.68 18.64 2.53
C GLN A 127 -8.40 17.43 1.92
N ASP A 128 -8.33 17.31 0.58
CA ASP A 128 -9.00 16.27 -0.19
C ASP A 128 -8.23 14.93 -0.19
N PHE A 129 -6.95 14.96 -0.54
CA PHE A 129 -6.08 13.79 -0.62
C PHE A 129 -4.89 13.92 0.33
N PRO A 130 -4.40 12.82 0.93
CA PRO A 130 -3.11 12.85 1.62
C PRO A 130 -1.99 13.07 0.61
N VAL A 131 -0.95 13.80 1.00
CA VAL A 131 0.32 13.72 0.27
C VAL A 131 0.83 12.29 0.37
N SER A 132 0.90 11.58 -0.75
CA SER A 132 1.15 10.14 -0.80
C SER A 132 1.45 9.67 -2.23
N ILE A 133 1.77 8.41 -2.38
CA ILE A 133 1.68 7.69 -3.65
C ILE A 133 0.38 6.91 -3.65
N GLU A 134 -0.39 7.02 -4.71
CA GLU A 134 -1.64 6.28 -4.89
C GLU A 134 -1.46 5.12 -5.86
N VAL A 135 -1.77 3.93 -5.40
CA VAL A 135 -2.04 2.75 -6.22
C VAL A 135 -3.52 2.80 -6.59
N GLN A 136 -3.82 3.44 -7.71
CA GLN A 136 -5.20 3.71 -8.12
C GLN A 136 -5.92 2.42 -8.53
N LEU A 137 -7.02 2.14 -7.87
CA LEU A 137 -7.88 0.99 -8.15
C LEU A 137 -9.06 1.43 -8.99
N LEU A 138 -9.17 0.89 -10.21
CA LEU A 138 -10.28 1.18 -11.11
C LEU A 138 -11.09 -0.07 -11.41
N GLY A 139 -12.40 0.13 -11.59
CA GLY A 139 -13.30 -0.88 -12.16
C GLY A 139 -13.71 -0.47 -13.57
N GLY A 140 -13.89 -1.44 -14.46
CA GLY A 140 -14.36 -1.21 -15.83
C GLY A 140 -15.81 -0.74 -15.88
N ASN A 141 -16.12 0.10 -16.85
CA ASN A 141 -17.45 0.67 -17.12
C ASN A 141 -18.28 -0.16 -18.11
N GLY A 142 -17.80 -1.34 -18.48
CA GLY A 142 -18.46 -2.23 -19.45
C GLY A 142 -18.13 -1.95 -20.92
N LYS A 143 -17.39 -0.89 -21.24
CA LYS A 143 -17.11 -0.45 -22.62
C LYS A 143 -15.63 -0.19 -22.86
N ASP A 144 -15.04 0.71 -22.11
CA ASP A 144 -13.72 1.25 -22.41
C ASP A 144 -12.60 0.44 -21.72
N LYS A 145 -11.39 0.50 -22.34
CA LYS A 145 -10.20 0.02 -21.65
C LYS A 145 -9.89 0.93 -20.47
N ARG A 146 -9.87 0.34 -19.28
CA ARG A 146 -9.63 1.05 -18.02
C ARG A 146 -8.78 0.18 -17.11
N THR A 147 -7.48 0.38 -17.18
CA THR A 147 -6.49 -0.37 -16.39
C THR A 147 -6.63 -0.03 -14.90
N THR A 148 -6.16 -0.92 -14.04
CA THR A 148 -6.16 -0.76 -12.58
C THR A 148 -4.76 -0.94 -11.99
N CYS A 149 -4.56 -0.66 -10.70
CA CYS A 149 -3.24 -0.49 -10.11
C CYS A 149 -2.37 0.49 -10.92
N ASN A 150 -2.98 1.57 -11.39
CA ASN A 150 -2.27 2.69 -11.98
C ASN A 150 -1.46 3.42 -10.90
N LEU A 151 -0.59 4.32 -11.28
CA LEU A 151 0.08 5.24 -10.36
C LEU A 151 -0.59 6.61 -10.47
N CYS A 152 -0.98 7.21 -9.32
CA CYS A 152 -1.20 8.65 -9.20
C CYS A 152 -0.36 9.23 -8.05
N THR A 153 -0.04 10.51 -8.12
CA THR A 153 0.99 11.14 -7.28
C THR A 153 0.45 12.42 -6.60
N PRO A 154 -0.57 12.33 -5.70
CA PRO A 154 -1.05 13.51 -5.00
C PRO A 154 0.05 14.11 -4.11
N GLY A 155 0.49 15.33 -4.44
CA GLY A 155 1.56 16.03 -3.73
C GLY A 155 2.96 15.41 -3.83
N THR A 156 3.16 14.47 -4.74
CA THR A 156 4.40 13.70 -4.88
C THR A 156 4.84 13.58 -6.34
N ASN A 157 6.04 13.07 -6.54
CA ASN A 157 6.59 12.62 -7.81
C ASN A 157 7.32 11.29 -7.62
N VAL A 158 7.66 10.61 -8.70
CA VAL A 158 8.49 9.40 -8.68
C VAL A 158 9.57 9.46 -9.76
N GLU A 159 10.52 8.53 -9.76
CA GLU A 159 11.40 8.30 -10.90
C GLU A 159 10.95 7.06 -11.69
N MET A 160 10.89 7.20 -13.01
CA MET A 160 10.66 6.11 -13.95
C MET A 160 11.78 6.09 -15.00
N ASN A 161 12.37 4.92 -15.22
CA ASN A 161 13.49 4.76 -16.15
C ASN A 161 14.63 5.77 -15.90
N GLY A 162 14.93 6.04 -14.62
CA GLY A 162 16.01 6.95 -14.21
C GLY A 162 15.71 8.44 -14.42
N LYS A 163 14.46 8.82 -14.70
CA LYS A 163 14.04 10.21 -14.89
C LYS A 163 12.89 10.56 -13.97
N LEU A 164 12.90 11.80 -13.49
CA LEU A 164 11.78 12.33 -12.69
C LEU A 164 10.51 12.33 -13.56
N PHE A 165 9.48 11.67 -13.04
CA PHE A 165 8.15 11.61 -13.63
C PHE A 165 7.21 12.54 -12.84
N THR A 166 6.70 13.57 -13.50
CA THR A 166 5.87 14.63 -12.88
C THR A 166 4.40 14.65 -13.30
N PRO A 167 3.95 13.93 -14.35
CA PRO A 167 2.51 13.79 -14.61
C PRO A 167 1.78 13.18 -13.41
N HIS A 168 0.56 13.64 -13.16
CA HIS A 168 -0.20 13.22 -11.99
C HIS A 168 -0.49 11.72 -11.97
N CYS A 169 -0.89 11.14 -13.11
CA CYS A 169 -1.17 9.72 -13.20
C CYS A 169 -0.53 9.08 -14.44
N ILE A 170 -0.28 7.77 -14.35
CA ILE A 170 0.09 6.91 -15.46
C ILE A 170 -0.63 5.57 -15.35
N ASN A 171 -1.13 5.07 -16.47
CA ASN A 171 -1.78 3.78 -16.55
C ASN A 171 -0.79 2.62 -16.39
N SER A 172 -1.21 1.59 -15.70
CA SER A 172 -0.53 0.30 -15.63
C SER A 172 -0.73 -0.51 -16.93
N SER A 173 -0.08 -1.66 -17.01
CA SER A 173 -0.31 -2.64 -18.08
C SER A 173 -1.40 -3.68 -17.76
N SER A 174 -2.21 -3.45 -16.72
CA SER A 174 -3.24 -4.41 -16.32
C SER A 174 -4.36 -4.53 -17.34
N GLU A 175 -5.11 -5.64 -17.23
CA GLU A 175 -6.41 -5.76 -17.90
C GLU A 175 -7.46 -4.87 -17.24
N THR A 176 -8.63 -4.78 -17.90
CA THR A 176 -9.81 -4.10 -17.39
C THR A 176 -10.77 -5.11 -16.75
N TYR A 177 -11.16 -4.86 -15.52
CA TYR A 177 -12.07 -5.73 -14.77
C TYR A 177 -13.46 -5.10 -14.72
N HIS A 178 -14.39 -5.63 -15.52
CA HIS A 178 -15.76 -5.13 -15.61
C HIS A 178 -16.68 -5.79 -14.58
N GLY A 179 -17.76 -5.09 -14.22
CA GLY A 179 -18.77 -5.57 -13.28
C GLY A 179 -18.25 -5.62 -11.83
N ASP A 180 -18.94 -6.37 -10.99
CA ASP A 180 -18.73 -6.45 -9.54
C ASP A 180 -17.81 -7.62 -9.14
N GLN A 181 -16.79 -7.90 -9.94
CA GLN A 181 -15.86 -9.00 -9.69
C GLN A 181 -14.78 -8.60 -8.67
N TRP A 182 -14.36 -9.58 -7.88
CA TRP A 182 -13.22 -9.42 -6.98
C TRP A 182 -11.90 -9.43 -7.75
N VAL A 183 -11.07 -8.42 -7.47
CA VAL A 183 -9.73 -8.29 -8.04
C VAL A 183 -8.73 -8.27 -6.90
N GLN A 184 -7.63 -9.03 -7.03
CA GLN A 184 -6.54 -8.98 -6.06
C GLN A 184 -5.50 -7.96 -6.50
N ALA A 185 -5.30 -6.94 -5.68
CA ALA A 185 -4.19 -6.00 -5.78
C ALA A 185 -3.12 -6.33 -4.74
N GLU A 186 -1.85 -6.26 -5.13
CA GLU A 186 -0.72 -6.36 -4.22
C GLU A 186 0.31 -5.29 -4.58
N VAL A 187 0.98 -4.74 -3.57
CA VAL A 187 2.03 -3.73 -3.74
C VAL A 187 3.27 -4.16 -2.99
N TYR A 188 4.40 -4.20 -3.69
CA TYR A 188 5.72 -4.40 -3.10
C TYR A 188 6.36 -3.03 -2.91
N VAL A 189 6.76 -2.75 -1.68
CA VAL A 189 7.38 -1.48 -1.29
C VAL A 189 8.72 -1.76 -0.62
N PHE A 190 9.79 -1.26 -1.21
CA PHE A 190 11.15 -1.41 -0.73
C PHE A 190 11.73 -0.05 -0.35
N GLY A 191 11.11 0.61 0.65
CA GLY A 191 11.41 1.97 1.02
C GLY A 191 11.23 2.93 -0.15
N ASP A 192 12.22 3.76 -0.42
CA ASP A 192 12.28 4.66 -1.58
C ASP A 192 12.97 4.05 -2.82
N SER A 193 13.48 2.83 -2.71
CA SER A 193 14.30 2.22 -3.77
C SER A 193 13.47 1.63 -4.91
N LEU A 194 12.33 1.01 -4.60
CA LEU A 194 11.44 0.38 -5.58
C LEU A 194 10.04 0.24 -5.04
N VAL A 195 9.05 0.58 -5.86
CA VAL A 195 7.65 0.20 -5.67
C VAL A 195 7.19 -0.55 -6.91
N GLN A 196 6.45 -1.65 -6.70
CA GLN A 196 5.92 -2.48 -7.76
C GLN A 196 4.46 -2.82 -7.51
N HIS A 197 3.61 -2.54 -8.49
CA HIS A 197 2.19 -2.87 -8.45
C HIS A 197 1.92 -4.20 -9.12
N MET A 198 1.10 -5.02 -8.48
CA MET A 198 0.75 -6.36 -8.92
C MET A 198 -0.77 -6.51 -9.01
N ILE A 199 -1.28 -7.14 -10.05
CA ILE A 199 -2.67 -7.57 -10.18
C ILE A 199 -2.71 -9.06 -10.41
N ASN A 200 -3.44 -9.78 -9.57
CA ASN A 200 -3.58 -11.25 -9.66
C ASN A 200 -2.23 -11.96 -9.81
N GLY A 201 -1.20 -11.48 -9.10
CA GLY A 201 0.16 -12.03 -9.11
C GLY A 201 1.03 -11.60 -10.29
N GLN A 202 0.55 -10.74 -11.20
CA GLN A 202 1.33 -10.22 -12.33
C GLN A 202 1.78 -8.78 -12.06
N SER A 203 3.05 -8.48 -12.33
CA SER A 203 3.58 -7.12 -12.27
C SER A 203 3.02 -6.27 -13.40
N VAL A 204 2.42 -5.13 -13.05
CA VAL A 204 1.74 -4.24 -14.01
C VAL A 204 2.32 -2.83 -14.07
N LEU A 205 3.09 -2.42 -13.06
CA LEU A 205 3.77 -1.13 -13.01
C LEU A 205 4.90 -1.16 -11.99
N SER A 206 5.99 -0.42 -12.25
CA SER A 206 7.05 -0.20 -11.27
C SER A 206 7.69 1.17 -11.42
N TYR A 207 8.18 1.72 -10.32
CA TYR A 207 8.86 3.02 -10.25
C TYR A 207 9.77 3.08 -9.00
N GLN A 208 10.55 4.15 -8.91
CA GLN A 208 11.53 4.36 -7.85
C GLN A 208 11.44 5.78 -7.29
N LYS A 209 12.12 6.01 -6.17
CA LYS A 209 12.32 7.31 -5.53
C LYS A 209 11.04 8.15 -5.42
N PRO A 210 10.00 7.61 -4.77
CA PRO A 210 8.86 8.44 -4.38
C PRO A 210 9.37 9.61 -3.56
N GLN A 211 8.92 10.82 -3.90
CA GLN A 211 9.44 12.04 -3.30
C GLN A 211 8.38 13.13 -3.23
N ILE A 212 8.52 14.06 -2.30
CA ILE A 212 7.65 15.22 -2.19
C ILE A 212 7.78 16.10 -3.44
N GLY A 213 6.66 16.51 -3.99
CA GLY A 213 6.59 17.35 -5.20
C GLY A 213 5.23 17.22 -5.85
N GLY A 214 5.11 17.73 -7.06
CA GLY A 214 3.84 17.63 -7.77
C GLY A 214 2.74 18.53 -7.22
N GLY A 215 1.52 18.33 -7.73
CA GLY A 215 0.32 19.08 -7.41
C GLY A 215 -0.84 18.17 -7.00
N ASN A 216 -2.08 18.66 -7.21
CA ASN A 216 -3.33 17.92 -7.01
C ASN A 216 -3.62 17.49 -5.56
N VAL A 217 -3.24 18.32 -4.59
CA VAL A 217 -3.71 18.24 -3.21
C VAL A 217 -4.32 19.60 -2.87
N GLY A 218 -5.64 19.64 -2.76
CA GLY A 218 -6.37 20.84 -2.37
C GLY A 218 -6.57 20.92 -0.86
N GLY A 219 -6.73 22.14 -0.34
CA GLY A 219 -7.07 22.35 1.07
C GLY A 219 -5.98 22.01 2.09
N GLN A 220 -4.71 21.94 1.67
CA GLN A 220 -3.58 21.82 2.59
C GLN A 220 -3.47 23.08 3.46
N GLU A 221 -3.52 22.91 4.77
CA GLU A 221 -3.31 23.99 5.74
C GLU A 221 -1.82 24.12 6.12
N VAL A 222 -1.10 23.00 6.10
CA VAL A 222 0.34 22.92 6.38
C VAL A 222 1.02 22.13 5.28
N VAL A 223 2.09 22.68 4.71
CA VAL A 223 2.89 21.99 3.69
C VAL A 223 3.57 20.78 4.33
N PHE A 224 3.33 19.62 3.75
CA PHE A 224 3.94 18.36 4.19
C PHE A 224 5.28 18.14 3.47
N GLY A 225 6.37 18.14 4.23
CA GLY A 225 7.72 17.86 3.73
C GLY A 225 8.31 18.98 2.85
N THR A 226 9.43 18.67 2.24
CA THR A 226 10.19 19.59 1.36
C THR A 226 10.28 19.01 -0.04
N LYS A 227 10.10 19.82 -1.08
CA LYS A 227 10.19 19.38 -2.48
C LYS A 227 11.49 18.61 -2.75
N GLY A 228 11.38 17.42 -3.33
CA GLY A 228 12.48 16.51 -3.61
C GLY A 228 12.89 15.62 -2.42
N GLN A 229 12.28 15.79 -1.24
CA GLN A 229 12.48 14.88 -0.11
C GLN A 229 11.96 13.49 -0.46
N LEU A 230 12.83 12.47 -0.37
CA LEU A 230 12.47 11.08 -0.61
C LEU A 230 11.51 10.57 0.48
N LEU A 231 10.57 9.74 0.07
CA LEU A 231 9.58 9.09 0.92
C LEU A 231 9.95 7.62 1.09
N ALA A 232 10.67 7.30 2.17
CA ALA A 232 11.11 5.94 2.44
C ALA A 232 10.14 5.15 3.34
N GLU A 233 9.21 5.82 4.01
CA GLU A 233 8.17 5.25 4.87
C GLU A 233 6.92 6.13 4.88
N GLY A 234 5.81 5.60 5.34
CA GLY A 234 4.60 6.39 5.53
C GLY A 234 3.40 5.55 5.96
N TYR A 235 2.26 6.24 6.13
CA TYR A 235 0.99 5.58 6.44
C TYR A 235 0.38 4.97 5.19
N ILE A 236 -0.43 3.94 5.42
CA ILE A 236 -1.24 3.27 4.41
C ILE A 236 -2.70 3.67 4.64
N SER A 237 -3.41 4.03 3.57
CA SER A 237 -4.86 4.26 3.63
C SER A 237 -5.59 3.70 2.41
N LEU A 238 -6.89 3.47 2.58
CA LEU A 238 -7.82 3.08 1.52
C LEU A 238 -8.77 4.23 1.25
N GLN A 239 -9.05 4.47 -0.01
CA GLN A 239 -9.72 5.68 -0.47
C GLN A 239 -11.22 5.50 -0.69
N SER A 240 -12.01 6.56 -0.44
CA SER A 240 -13.39 6.74 -0.87
C SER A 240 -13.53 7.92 -1.82
N GLU A 241 -14.01 7.68 -3.04
CA GLU A 241 -14.08 8.66 -4.14
C GLU A 241 -15.47 8.71 -4.81
N SER A 242 -16.54 8.59 -4.07
CA SER A 242 -17.91 8.65 -4.54
C SER A 242 -18.52 7.35 -5.08
N HIS A 243 -17.77 6.32 -5.42
CA HIS A 243 -18.33 5.04 -5.83
C HIS A 243 -18.19 3.99 -4.72
N PRO A 244 -19.24 3.25 -4.36
CA PRO A 244 -19.13 2.21 -3.33
C PRO A 244 -18.13 1.13 -3.70
N VAL A 245 -17.26 0.80 -2.76
CA VAL A 245 -16.21 -0.21 -2.91
C VAL A 245 -16.16 -1.10 -1.67
N GLU A 246 -15.82 -2.34 -1.85
CA GLU A 246 -15.64 -3.32 -0.79
C GLU A 246 -14.22 -3.87 -0.80
N PHE A 247 -13.65 -4.07 0.39
CA PHE A 247 -12.33 -4.63 0.62
C PHE A 247 -12.40 -5.84 1.54
N LYS A 248 -11.60 -6.87 1.24
CA LYS A 248 -11.38 -8.03 2.11
C LYS A 248 -9.95 -8.55 2.01
N ASN A 249 -9.56 -9.43 2.93
CA ASN A 249 -8.23 -10.03 2.96
C ASN A 249 -7.12 -8.96 2.92
N ILE A 250 -7.29 -7.91 3.73
CA ILE A 250 -6.32 -6.82 3.83
C ILE A 250 -5.17 -7.31 4.71
N GLU A 251 -4.04 -7.62 4.11
CA GLU A 251 -2.90 -8.24 4.79
C GLU A 251 -1.60 -7.55 4.43
N ILE A 252 -0.68 -7.50 5.38
CA ILE A 252 0.66 -6.97 5.20
C ILE A 252 1.72 -7.99 5.59
N LEU A 253 2.78 -8.09 4.81
CA LEU A 253 4.00 -8.79 5.14
C LEU A 253 5.10 -7.75 5.38
N ASN A 254 5.49 -7.56 6.62
CA ASN A 254 6.65 -6.72 6.95
C ASN A 254 7.93 -7.42 6.50
N LEU A 255 8.76 -6.71 5.74
CA LEU A 255 10.03 -7.20 5.21
C LEU A 255 11.24 -6.61 5.94
N GLU A 256 11.01 -5.87 7.01
CA GLU A 256 12.03 -5.31 7.90
C GLU A 256 12.08 -6.05 9.22
N GLY A 257 13.29 -6.43 9.68
CA GLY A 257 13.43 -7.11 10.95
C GLY A 257 14.85 -7.64 11.20
N CYS A 258 14.97 -8.54 12.17
CA CYS A 258 16.25 -9.15 12.52
C CYS A 258 16.72 -10.08 11.40
N MET A 259 17.88 -9.77 10.80
CA MET A 259 18.53 -10.58 9.76
C MET A 259 19.73 -11.38 10.30
N ASP A 260 19.95 -11.43 11.61
CA ASP A 260 20.98 -12.28 12.21
C ASP A 260 20.46 -13.73 12.29
N PRO A 261 21.11 -14.69 11.58
CA PRO A 261 20.68 -16.10 11.57
C PRO A 261 20.70 -16.78 12.94
N LEU A 262 21.44 -16.23 13.91
CA LEU A 262 21.53 -16.76 15.28
C LEU A 262 20.39 -16.27 16.19
N ALA A 263 19.62 -15.27 15.75
CA ALA A 263 18.50 -14.73 16.51
C ALA A 263 17.28 -15.66 16.47
N LEU A 264 16.52 -15.67 17.56
CA LEU A 264 15.31 -16.49 17.68
C LEU A 264 14.19 -16.06 16.72
N ASN A 265 14.18 -14.79 16.36
CA ASN A 265 13.17 -14.16 15.49
C ASN A 265 13.70 -13.84 14.08
N TYR A 266 14.83 -14.44 13.67
CA TYR A 266 15.30 -14.39 12.29
C TYR A 266 14.23 -14.89 11.32
N LYS A 267 14.08 -14.18 10.20
CA LYS A 267 13.26 -14.63 9.06
C LYS A 267 14.06 -14.45 7.76
N SER A 268 14.14 -15.51 6.97
CA SER A 268 14.89 -15.48 5.70
C SER A 268 14.29 -14.58 4.63
N TYR A 269 13.04 -14.12 4.78
CA TYR A 269 12.35 -13.19 3.87
C TYR A 269 12.55 -11.71 4.22
N PHE A 270 13.18 -11.38 5.36
CA PHE A 270 13.54 -10.00 5.64
C PHE A 270 14.61 -9.52 4.66
N ILE A 271 14.41 -8.33 4.11
CA ILE A 271 15.33 -7.70 3.15
C ILE A 271 15.92 -6.39 3.67
N LYS A 272 15.36 -5.86 4.77
CA LYS A 272 15.86 -4.69 5.48
C LYS A 272 16.22 -5.07 6.91
N SER A 273 17.50 -4.92 7.25
CA SER A 273 17.97 -5.24 8.60
C SER A 273 17.53 -4.20 9.62
N LYS A 274 17.02 -4.70 10.76
CA LYS A 274 16.72 -3.92 11.97
C LYS A 274 17.29 -4.64 13.19
N PRO A 275 18.60 -4.44 13.46
CA PRO A 275 19.30 -5.17 14.52
C PRO A 275 18.70 -4.99 15.91
N SER A 276 18.08 -3.83 16.18
CA SER A 276 17.36 -3.57 17.45
C SER A 276 16.25 -4.56 17.76
N ASP A 277 15.68 -5.20 16.74
CA ASP A 277 14.59 -6.15 16.89
C ASP A 277 15.08 -7.58 17.16
N CYS A 278 16.42 -7.82 17.11
CA CYS A 278 16.97 -9.16 17.32
C CYS A 278 16.79 -9.65 18.76
N THR A 279 16.27 -10.86 18.90
CA THR A 279 16.13 -11.53 20.20
C THR A 279 17.00 -12.78 20.23
N PHE A 280 17.72 -12.99 21.34
CA PHE A 280 18.64 -14.11 21.52
C PHE A 280 18.28 -14.93 22.77
N LYS A 281 18.69 -16.20 22.78
CA LYS A 281 18.57 -17.02 24.01
C LYS A 281 19.41 -16.38 25.12
N LYS A 282 18.81 -16.20 26.31
CA LYS A 282 19.57 -15.82 27.48
C LYS A 282 20.62 -16.89 27.77
N LYS A 283 21.90 -16.52 27.86
CA LYS A 283 22.92 -17.45 28.37
C LYS A 283 22.51 -17.85 29.79
N ARG A 284 22.29 -19.14 30.04
CA ARG A 284 22.19 -19.66 31.40
C ARG A 284 23.53 -19.39 32.06
N LYS A 285 23.53 -18.61 33.17
CA LYS A 285 24.68 -18.44 34.05
C LYS A 285 24.95 -19.74 34.77
#